data_693397aeebc34e12838b996b8602bb21
#
_entry.id   693397aeebc34e12838b996b8602bb21
#
_cell.length_a   1.000
_cell.length_b   1.000
_cell.length_c   1.000
_cell.angle_alpha   90.00
_cell.angle_beta   90.00
_cell.angle_gamma   90.00
#
_symmetry.space_group_name_H-M   'P 1'
#
loop_
_entity.id
_entity.type
_entity.pdbx_description
1 polymer ?
#
loop_
_entity_poly.entity_id
_entity_poly.type
_entity_poly.pdbx_seq_one_letter_code
_entity_poly.pdbx_strand_id
1 'polypeptide(L)'
;MTRFARYACALLLLLVATPSIAHAADPSGDGLGGHLRTTDDRLRRLLDLGTRTSPTLRALVRRLIDSDVVVYLWCERADTAPADGRLTFVSAAGGHRYVVVRLVRFHSRERQIALMAHELRHAVEIADAPDVVDAESLEREYRRIGYMSSTPTADRKTFDTRAAVDAGVQVMNELMLADDD
;
A
#
# COMPACT_ATOMS: atom_id res chain seq x y z
N MET A 1 12.89 68.80 -39.32
CA MET A 1 12.41 67.60 -40.09
C MET A 1 12.83 66.35 -39.37
N THR A 2 11.96 65.82 -38.51
CA THR A 2 12.24 64.72 -37.60
C THR A 2 11.39 63.51 -38.02
N ARG A 3 12.09 62.44 -38.41
CA ARG A 3 11.47 61.14 -38.81
C ARG A 3 11.17 60.31 -37.58
N PHE A 4 9.90 60.06 -37.34
CA PHE A 4 9.44 59.08 -36.32
C PHE A 4 9.60 57.66 -36.88
N ALA A 5 10.46 56.85 -36.24
CA ALA A 5 10.55 55.42 -36.51
C ALA A 5 9.48 54.70 -35.66
N ARG A 6 8.58 54.00 -36.33
CA ARG A 6 7.56 53.12 -35.68
C ARG A 6 8.19 51.77 -35.42
N TYR A 7 8.38 51.42 -34.16
CA TYR A 7 8.72 50.06 -33.72
C TYR A 7 7.43 49.27 -33.57
N ALA A 8 7.19 48.32 -34.49
CA ALA A 8 6.16 47.30 -34.32
C ALA A 8 6.70 46.23 -33.41
N CYS A 9 6.15 46.13 -32.18
CA CYS A 9 6.45 45.09 -31.24
C CYS A 9 5.61 43.85 -31.61
N ALA A 10 6.22 42.85 -32.24
CA ALA A 10 5.58 41.57 -32.49
C ALA A 10 5.56 40.73 -31.20
N LEU A 11 4.39 40.58 -30.63
CA LEU A 11 4.18 39.71 -29.46
C LEU A 11 4.11 38.26 -29.95
N LEU A 12 5.19 37.52 -29.72
CA LEU A 12 5.25 36.08 -29.98
C LEU A 12 4.58 35.32 -28.82
N LEU A 13 3.34 34.91 -29.03
CA LEU A 13 2.64 34.02 -28.10
C LEU A 13 3.25 32.58 -28.22
N LEU A 14 4.14 32.22 -27.29
CA LEU A 14 4.56 30.85 -27.15
C LEU A 14 3.40 30.06 -26.50
N LEU A 15 2.69 29.26 -27.29
CA LEU A 15 1.82 28.23 -26.81
C LEU A 15 2.69 27.12 -26.17
N VAL A 16 2.83 27.16 -24.87
CA VAL A 16 3.38 26.02 -24.11
C VAL A 16 2.30 24.94 -24.09
N ALA A 17 2.45 23.96 -25.00
CA ALA A 17 1.66 22.74 -24.93
C ALA A 17 2.07 21.98 -23.64
N THR A 18 1.26 22.08 -22.60
CA THR A 18 1.38 21.19 -21.44
C THR A 18 1.13 19.76 -21.91
N PRO A 19 2.08 18.81 -21.69
CA PRO A 19 1.76 17.42 -21.97
C PRO A 19 0.63 17.04 -21.02
N SER A 20 -0.56 16.75 -21.56
CA SER A 20 -1.58 15.99 -20.87
C SER A 20 -0.94 14.65 -20.49
N ILE A 21 -0.60 14.49 -19.22
CA ILE A 21 -0.32 13.17 -18.68
C ILE A 21 -1.66 12.43 -18.81
N ALA A 22 -1.77 11.66 -19.90
CA ALA A 22 -2.85 10.71 -20.03
C ALA A 22 -2.78 9.83 -18.77
N HIS A 23 -3.76 9.97 -17.88
CA HIS A 23 -4.03 8.96 -16.87
C HIS A 23 -4.22 7.68 -17.64
N ALA A 24 -3.21 6.80 -17.60
CA ALA A 24 -3.39 5.44 -18.04
C ALA A 24 -4.56 4.90 -17.21
N ALA A 25 -5.68 4.64 -17.89
CA ALA A 25 -6.80 3.98 -17.26
C ALA A 25 -6.24 2.70 -16.63
N ASP A 26 -6.44 2.57 -15.32
CA ASP A 26 -6.04 1.37 -14.57
C ASP A 26 -6.74 0.17 -15.24
N PRO A 27 -6.01 -0.78 -15.84
CA PRO A 27 -6.63 -1.92 -16.54
C PRO A 27 -7.26 -2.92 -15.57
N SER A 28 -7.14 -2.74 -14.27
CA SER A 28 -7.72 -3.59 -13.24
C SER A 28 -9.09 -3.05 -12.82
N GLY A 29 -10.12 -3.40 -13.58
CA GLY A 29 -11.53 -3.32 -13.18
C GLY A 29 -11.87 -4.31 -12.06
N ASP A 30 -11.05 -4.39 -11.03
CA ASP A 30 -11.19 -5.32 -9.93
C ASP A 30 -12.01 -4.64 -8.83
N GLY A 31 -13.00 -5.36 -8.29
CA GLY A 31 -13.88 -4.92 -7.21
C GLY A 31 -13.19 -4.55 -5.87
N LEU A 32 -11.88 -4.33 -5.89
CA LEU A 32 -11.04 -3.89 -4.76
C LEU A 32 -10.84 -2.36 -4.73
N GLY A 33 -11.64 -1.60 -5.48
CA GLY A 33 -11.74 -0.15 -5.35
C GLY A 33 -10.51 0.66 -5.76
N GLY A 34 -9.52 0.09 -6.46
CA GLY A 34 -8.30 0.78 -6.88
C GLY A 34 -7.30 1.09 -5.75
N HIS A 35 -7.65 0.81 -4.48
CA HIS A 35 -6.77 1.03 -3.32
C HIS A 35 -5.83 -0.14 -3.03
N LEU A 36 -6.16 -1.37 -3.43
CA LEU A 36 -5.29 -2.53 -3.33
C LEU A 36 -4.87 -2.97 -4.72
N ARG A 37 -3.59 -2.85 -5.04
CA ARG A 37 -3.03 -3.05 -6.36
C ARG A 37 -1.98 -4.14 -6.36
N THR A 38 -2.06 -5.07 -7.31
CA THR A 38 -1.03 -6.08 -7.55
C THR A 38 -1.01 -6.51 -9.00
N THR A 39 0.17 -6.80 -9.52
CA THR A 39 0.37 -7.44 -10.82
C THR A 39 0.55 -8.96 -10.69
N ASP A 40 0.61 -9.48 -9.46
CA ASP A 40 0.73 -10.92 -9.19
C ASP A 40 -0.68 -11.54 -9.10
N ASP A 41 -1.04 -12.34 -10.11
CA ASP A 41 -2.35 -13.01 -10.19
C ASP A 41 -2.58 -13.98 -9.02
N ARG A 42 -1.51 -14.56 -8.45
CA ARG A 42 -1.65 -15.42 -7.29
C ARG A 42 -2.04 -14.61 -6.06
N LEU A 43 -1.38 -13.47 -5.82
CA LEU A 43 -1.75 -12.57 -4.70
C LEU A 43 -3.19 -12.06 -4.88
N ARG A 44 -3.61 -11.71 -6.10
CA ARG A 44 -4.98 -11.30 -6.39
C ARG A 44 -5.97 -12.38 -6.00
N ARG A 45 -5.78 -13.63 -6.46
CA ARG A 45 -6.66 -14.76 -6.11
C ARG A 45 -6.69 -15.05 -4.61
N LEU A 46 -5.55 -14.94 -3.91
CA LEU A 46 -5.49 -15.13 -2.46
C LEU A 46 -6.21 -14.02 -1.70
N LEU A 47 -6.08 -12.77 -2.14
CA LEU A 47 -6.81 -11.63 -1.56
C LEU A 47 -8.33 -11.81 -1.75
N ASP A 48 -8.77 -12.19 -2.94
CA ASP A 48 -10.17 -12.48 -3.24
C ASP A 48 -10.71 -13.63 -2.38
N LEU A 49 -9.97 -14.74 -2.30
CA LEU A 49 -10.34 -15.88 -1.45
C LEU A 49 -10.46 -15.44 0.01
N GLY A 50 -9.42 -14.82 0.55
CA GLY A 50 -9.39 -14.38 1.93
C GLY A 50 -10.50 -13.37 2.27
N THR A 51 -10.80 -12.43 1.35
CA THR A 51 -11.88 -11.46 1.53
C THR A 51 -13.27 -12.11 1.55
N ARG A 52 -13.47 -13.18 0.80
CA ARG A 52 -14.73 -13.96 0.86
C ARG A 52 -14.85 -14.79 2.13
N THR A 53 -13.75 -15.42 2.56
CA THR A 53 -13.75 -16.40 3.63
C THR A 53 -13.60 -15.75 5.01
N SER A 54 -12.73 -14.73 5.14
CA SER A 54 -12.42 -14.08 6.43
C SER A 54 -13.18 -12.77 6.60
N PRO A 55 -14.08 -12.65 7.60
CA PRO A 55 -14.70 -11.39 8.00
C PRO A 55 -13.67 -10.31 8.38
N THR A 56 -12.60 -10.71 9.08
CA THR A 56 -11.53 -9.81 9.52
C THR A 56 -10.80 -9.20 8.32
N LEU A 57 -10.34 -10.02 7.35
CA LEU A 57 -9.67 -9.50 6.16
C LEU A 57 -10.61 -8.60 5.33
N ARG A 58 -11.86 -8.99 5.21
CA ARG A 58 -12.89 -8.17 4.53
C ARG A 58 -13.04 -6.79 5.16
N ALA A 59 -13.02 -6.70 6.50
CA ALA A 59 -13.10 -5.44 7.22
C ALA A 59 -11.86 -4.55 6.98
N LEU A 60 -10.65 -5.13 6.97
CA LEU A 60 -9.41 -4.40 6.64
C LEU A 60 -9.45 -3.84 5.22
N VAL A 61 -9.85 -4.65 4.24
CA VAL A 61 -9.99 -4.23 2.84
C VAL A 61 -10.97 -3.07 2.69
N ARG A 62 -12.15 -3.15 3.32
CA ARG A 62 -13.13 -2.06 3.30
C ARG A 62 -12.57 -0.78 3.90
N ARG A 63 -11.91 -0.88 5.06
CA ARG A 63 -11.31 0.30 5.71
C ARG A 63 -10.27 0.98 4.83
N LEU A 64 -9.49 0.21 4.05
CA LEU A 64 -8.51 0.76 3.09
C LEU A 64 -9.21 1.40 1.88
N ILE A 65 -10.26 0.79 1.34
CA ILE A 65 -11.06 1.37 0.25
C ILE A 65 -11.66 2.73 0.65
N ASP A 66 -12.08 2.86 1.90
CA ASP A 66 -12.68 4.09 2.46
C ASP A 66 -11.62 5.09 2.97
N SER A 67 -10.32 4.91 2.63
CA SER A 67 -9.22 5.75 3.09
C SER A 67 -8.51 6.45 1.92
N ASP A 68 -7.48 7.22 2.23
CA ASP A 68 -6.56 7.81 1.25
C ASP A 68 -5.32 6.94 0.98
N VAL A 69 -5.21 5.75 1.61
CA VAL A 69 -4.05 4.86 1.47
C VAL A 69 -4.21 3.93 0.29
N VAL A 70 -3.22 3.93 -0.60
CA VAL A 70 -3.11 3.00 -1.73
C VAL A 70 -1.99 2.01 -1.46
N VAL A 71 -2.32 0.73 -1.48
CA VAL A 71 -1.41 -0.38 -1.16
C VAL A 71 -1.02 -1.12 -2.41
N TYR A 72 0.27 -1.23 -2.68
CA TYR A 72 0.83 -2.13 -3.70
C TYR A 72 1.32 -3.42 -3.05
N LEU A 73 0.77 -4.57 -3.48
CA LEU A 73 1.14 -5.88 -2.98
C LEU A 73 2.15 -6.54 -3.92
N TRP A 74 3.29 -6.98 -3.38
CA TRP A 74 4.36 -7.65 -4.11
C TRP A 74 4.74 -8.97 -3.44
N CYS A 75 5.12 -9.96 -4.27
CA CYS A 75 5.68 -11.20 -3.79
C CYS A 75 7.20 -11.16 -3.90
N GLU A 76 7.89 -11.45 -2.80
CA GLU A 76 9.35 -11.57 -2.76
C GLU A 76 9.79 -13.04 -2.66
N ARG A 77 11.03 -13.29 -3.06
CA ARG A 77 11.65 -14.61 -2.89
C ARG A 77 12.16 -14.73 -1.46
N ALA A 78 11.96 -15.91 -0.86
CA ALA A 78 12.34 -16.16 0.53
C ALA A 78 13.86 -16.05 0.78
N ASP A 79 14.67 -16.38 -0.23
CA ASP A 79 16.15 -16.34 -0.14
C ASP A 79 16.73 -14.91 -0.12
N THR A 80 15.94 -13.90 -0.49
CA THR A 80 16.37 -12.49 -0.55
C THR A 80 15.62 -11.57 0.40
N ALA A 81 14.53 -12.06 1.00
CA ALA A 81 13.66 -11.26 1.86
C ALA A 81 14.25 -11.13 3.28
N PRO A 82 14.31 -9.93 3.85
CA PRO A 82 14.79 -9.73 5.22
C PRO A 82 13.78 -10.14 6.30
N ALA A 83 12.50 -10.27 5.93
CA ALA A 83 11.39 -10.69 6.78
C ALA A 83 10.32 -11.37 5.94
N ASP A 84 9.43 -12.14 6.58
CA ASP A 84 8.32 -12.82 5.91
C ASP A 84 7.34 -11.86 5.24
N GLY A 85 7.07 -10.73 5.89
CA GLY A 85 6.29 -9.61 5.37
C GLY A 85 6.88 -8.28 5.81
N ARG A 86 6.59 -7.23 5.07
CA ARG A 86 6.93 -5.86 5.45
C ARG A 86 6.14 -4.83 4.69
N LEU A 87 5.75 -3.78 5.39
CA LEU A 87 5.20 -2.56 4.80
C LEU A 87 6.28 -1.48 4.72
N THR A 88 6.27 -0.72 3.63
CA THR A 88 7.16 0.44 3.42
C THR A 88 6.34 1.61 2.91
N PHE A 89 6.51 2.78 3.51
CA PHE A 89 5.95 4.04 3.02
C PHE A 89 6.73 4.47 1.76
N VAL A 90 6.01 4.88 0.71
CA VAL A 90 6.62 5.30 -0.56
C VAL A 90 6.55 6.82 -0.73
N SER A 91 5.33 7.37 -0.67
CA SER A 91 5.11 8.80 -0.86
C SER A 91 3.70 9.22 -0.43
N ALA A 92 3.51 10.53 -0.29
CA ALA A 92 2.20 11.16 -0.24
C ALA A 92 2.10 12.13 -1.42
N ALA A 93 1.09 11.95 -2.27
CA ALA A 93 0.88 12.79 -3.45
C ALA A 93 -0.58 12.73 -3.94
N GLY A 94 -1.10 13.83 -4.48
CA GLY A 94 -2.43 13.87 -5.09
C GLY A 94 -3.58 13.51 -4.13
N GLY A 95 -3.43 13.77 -2.85
CA GLY A 95 -4.43 13.42 -1.84
C GLY A 95 -4.39 11.95 -1.39
N HIS A 96 -3.40 11.18 -1.84
CA HIS A 96 -3.21 9.79 -1.45
C HIS A 96 -1.84 9.55 -0.82
N ARG A 97 -1.81 8.55 0.08
CA ARG A 97 -0.60 7.97 0.67
C ARG A 97 -0.33 6.60 0.08
N TYR A 98 0.86 6.41 -0.46
CA TYR A 98 1.24 5.19 -1.17
C TYR A 98 2.15 4.35 -0.31
N VAL A 99 1.81 3.08 -0.15
CA VAL A 99 2.61 2.10 0.57
C VAL A 99 2.84 0.84 -0.27
N VAL A 100 3.96 0.17 -0.03
CA VAL A 100 4.25 -1.13 -0.64
C VAL A 100 4.30 -2.18 0.46
N VAL A 101 3.52 -3.22 0.29
CA VAL A 101 3.55 -4.45 1.09
C VAL A 101 4.29 -5.52 0.31
N ARG A 102 5.38 -6.04 0.88
CA ARG A 102 6.14 -7.15 0.32
C ARG A 102 5.94 -8.38 1.17
N LEU A 103 5.64 -9.49 0.51
CA LEU A 103 5.28 -10.76 1.14
C LEU A 103 6.17 -11.88 0.60
N VAL A 104 6.77 -12.66 1.47
CA VAL A 104 7.45 -13.89 1.08
C VAL A 104 6.40 -14.92 0.63
N ARG A 105 6.72 -15.70 -0.39
CA ARG A 105 5.85 -16.75 -0.88
C ARG A 105 5.89 -17.96 0.04
N PHE A 106 4.75 -18.32 0.61
CA PHE A 106 4.56 -19.56 1.35
C PHE A 106 3.87 -20.64 0.48
N HIS A 107 4.06 -21.92 0.84
CA HIS A 107 3.34 -23.04 0.23
C HIS A 107 1.87 -23.07 0.65
N SER A 108 1.59 -22.85 1.96
CA SER A 108 0.21 -22.75 2.47
C SER A 108 -0.43 -21.44 2.05
N ARG A 109 -1.63 -21.53 1.45
CA ARG A 109 -2.45 -20.38 1.08
C ARG A 109 -2.94 -19.61 2.30
N GLU A 110 -3.33 -20.33 3.35
CA GLU A 110 -3.85 -19.79 4.62
C GLU A 110 -2.78 -18.91 5.28
N ARG A 111 -1.55 -19.42 5.38
CA ARG A 111 -0.42 -18.66 5.93
C ARG A 111 -0.11 -17.41 5.09
N GLN A 112 -0.21 -17.51 3.76
CA GLN A 112 0.01 -16.36 2.88
C GLN A 112 -1.08 -15.30 3.06
N ILE A 113 -2.36 -15.70 3.22
CA ILE A 113 -3.49 -14.79 3.45
C ILE A 113 -3.39 -14.17 4.84
N ALA A 114 -3.03 -14.93 5.86
CA ALA A 114 -2.86 -14.44 7.22
C ALA A 114 -1.71 -13.41 7.31
N LEU A 115 -0.58 -13.66 6.64
CA LEU A 115 0.50 -12.69 6.53
C LEU A 115 0.05 -11.43 5.79
N MET A 116 -0.70 -11.57 4.70
CA MET A 116 -1.27 -10.43 3.98
C MET A 116 -2.17 -9.59 4.90
N ALA A 117 -3.01 -10.22 5.71
CA ALA A 117 -3.87 -9.52 6.67
C ALA A 117 -3.06 -8.76 7.74
N HIS A 118 -1.98 -9.34 8.23
CA HIS A 118 -1.04 -8.68 9.13
C HIS A 118 -0.50 -7.39 8.52
N GLU A 119 0.03 -7.45 7.30
CA GLU A 119 0.59 -6.28 6.61
C GLU A 119 -0.49 -5.25 6.21
N LEU A 120 -1.69 -5.70 5.83
CA LEU A 120 -2.81 -4.79 5.55
C LEU A 120 -3.32 -4.10 6.82
N ARG A 121 -3.20 -4.72 7.99
CA ARG A 121 -3.48 -4.05 9.27
C ARG A 121 -2.54 -2.88 9.49
N HIS A 122 -1.25 -3.03 9.18
CA HIS A 122 -0.30 -1.90 9.21
C HIS A 122 -0.71 -0.78 8.24
N ALA A 123 -1.21 -1.11 7.05
CA ALA A 123 -1.74 -0.10 6.14
C ALA A 123 -2.97 0.63 6.70
N VAL A 124 -3.85 -0.08 7.43
CA VAL A 124 -4.99 0.52 8.15
C VAL A 124 -4.51 1.44 9.28
N GLU A 125 -3.44 1.08 10.01
CA GLU A 125 -2.86 1.96 11.04
C GLU A 125 -2.37 3.28 10.44
N ILE A 126 -1.77 3.24 9.24
CA ILE A 126 -1.42 4.45 8.50
C ILE A 126 -2.69 5.24 8.10
N ALA A 127 -3.75 4.55 7.64
CA ALA A 127 -5.02 5.19 7.29
C ALA A 127 -5.68 5.89 8.50
N ASP A 128 -5.51 5.34 9.69
CA ASP A 128 -6.03 5.88 10.94
C ASP A 128 -5.15 7.02 11.53
N ALA A 129 -3.94 7.23 10.98
CA ALA A 129 -2.97 8.24 11.41
C ALA A 129 -2.72 9.27 10.28
N PRO A 130 -3.53 10.33 10.15
CA PRO A 130 -3.44 11.29 9.04
C PRO A 130 -2.11 12.06 9.00
N ASP A 131 -1.41 12.16 10.13
CA ASP A 131 -0.11 12.83 10.25
C ASP A 131 1.06 12.00 9.69
N VAL A 132 0.82 10.75 9.30
CA VAL A 132 1.83 9.91 8.63
C VAL A 132 1.87 10.25 7.15
N VAL A 133 2.85 11.08 6.76
CA VAL A 133 3.00 11.59 5.39
C VAL A 133 4.35 11.23 4.74
N ASP A 134 5.26 10.63 5.51
CA ASP A 134 6.58 10.18 5.09
C ASP A 134 7.13 9.06 6.00
N ALA A 135 8.32 8.57 5.70
CA ALA A 135 8.95 7.49 6.47
C ALA A 135 9.30 7.90 7.90
N GLU A 136 9.61 9.18 8.14
CA GLU A 136 9.96 9.68 9.47
C GLU A 136 8.72 9.77 10.37
N SER A 137 7.62 10.31 9.87
CA SER A 137 6.33 10.34 10.57
C SER A 137 5.78 8.94 10.82
N LEU A 138 5.99 8.00 9.88
CA LEU A 138 5.67 6.59 10.08
C LEU A 138 6.49 5.98 11.23
N GLU A 139 7.81 6.23 11.29
CA GLU A 139 8.65 5.75 12.39
C GLU A 139 8.19 6.33 13.74
N ARG A 140 7.83 7.63 13.79
CA ARG A 140 7.30 8.26 15.00
C ARG A 140 6.00 7.59 15.46
N GLU A 141 5.09 7.32 14.53
CA GLU A 141 3.82 6.65 14.84
C GLU A 141 4.05 5.25 15.36
N TYR A 142 4.89 4.45 14.71
CA TYR A 142 5.18 3.09 15.18
C TYR A 142 5.94 3.02 16.51
N ARG A 143 6.71 4.04 16.86
CA ARG A 143 7.27 4.16 18.21
C ARG A 143 6.19 4.40 19.27
N ARG A 144 5.05 5.00 18.88
CA ARG A 144 3.92 5.30 19.77
C ARG A 144 3.00 4.11 19.96
N ILE A 145 2.67 3.38 18.87
CA ILE A 145 1.65 2.30 18.89
C ILE A 145 2.24 0.89 18.88
N GLY A 146 3.51 0.75 18.51
CA GLY A 146 4.16 -0.52 18.27
C GLY A 146 5.33 -0.80 19.20
N TYR A 147 6.05 -1.84 18.87
CA TYR A 147 7.30 -2.26 19.50
C TYR A 147 8.33 -2.63 18.42
N MET A 148 9.62 -2.55 18.77
CA MET A 148 10.66 -3.00 17.85
C MET A 148 10.56 -4.53 17.69
N SER A 149 10.45 -4.98 16.46
CA SER A 149 10.50 -6.41 16.14
C SER A 149 11.87 -6.98 16.50
N SER A 150 11.87 -8.17 17.08
CA SER A 150 13.10 -8.89 17.48
C SER A 150 13.89 -9.46 16.31
N THR A 151 13.43 -9.28 15.08
CA THR A 151 14.18 -9.68 13.88
C THR A 151 15.06 -8.51 13.42
N PRO A 152 16.33 -8.42 13.85
CA PRO A 152 17.22 -7.34 13.41
C PRO A 152 17.61 -7.63 11.97
N THR A 153 17.10 -6.85 11.04
CA THR A 153 17.79 -6.66 9.77
C THR A 153 18.87 -5.62 10.00
N ALA A 154 20.10 -5.92 9.61
CA ALA A 154 21.34 -5.27 10.06
C ALA A 154 21.38 -3.72 9.97
N ASP A 155 20.48 -3.07 9.24
CA ASP A 155 20.49 -1.62 9.01
C ASP A 155 19.13 -0.91 9.12
N ARG A 156 18.04 -1.58 9.49
CA ARG A 156 16.71 -0.94 9.57
C ARG A 156 15.96 -1.37 10.82
N LYS A 157 15.45 -0.38 11.54
CA LYS A 157 14.49 -0.62 12.61
C LYS A 157 13.20 -1.14 11.99
N THR A 158 12.80 -2.33 12.39
CA THR A 158 11.51 -2.91 12.05
C THR A 158 10.60 -2.81 13.26
N PHE A 159 9.39 -2.34 13.03
CA PHE A 159 8.36 -2.24 14.06
C PHE A 159 7.24 -3.22 13.75
N ASP A 160 6.58 -3.66 14.80
CA ASP A 160 5.38 -4.47 14.73
C ASP A 160 4.34 -3.91 15.72
N THR A 161 3.07 -4.27 15.55
CA THR A 161 2.01 -3.90 16.47
C THR A 161 1.22 -5.13 16.92
N ARG A 162 0.68 -5.05 18.13
CA ARG A 162 -0.20 -6.09 18.62
C ARG A 162 -1.40 -6.30 17.71
N ALA A 163 -1.98 -5.20 17.21
CA ALA A 163 -3.13 -5.23 16.32
C ALA A 163 -2.85 -5.95 14.98
N ALA A 164 -1.64 -5.80 14.43
CA ALA A 164 -1.24 -6.51 13.20
C ALA A 164 -1.06 -8.01 13.46
N VAL A 165 -0.39 -8.36 14.55
CA VAL A 165 -0.26 -9.77 14.99
C VAL A 165 -1.63 -10.40 15.20
N ASP A 166 -2.51 -9.75 15.96
CA ASP A 166 -3.85 -10.26 16.26
C ASP A 166 -4.69 -10.42 14.98
N ALA A 167 -4.59 -9.49 14.02
CA ALA A 167 -5.27 -9.60 12.73
C ALA A 167 -4.80 -10.81 11.92
N GLY A 168 -3.49 -11.05 11.84
CA GLY A 168 -2.94 -12.24 11.18
C GLY A 168 -3.41 -13.54 11.80
N VAL A 169 -3.38 -13.63 13.15
CA VAL A 169 -3.85 -14.81 13.91
C VAL A 169 -5.35 -15.03 13.69
N GLN A 170 -6.15 -13.97 13.78
CA GLN A 170 -7.60 -14.06 13.60
C GLN A 170 -7.97 -14.57 12.21
N VAL A 171 -7.34 -14.01 11.16
CA VAL A 171 -7.57 -14.45 9.78
C VAL A 171 -7.16 -15.91 9.60
N MET A 172 -6.04 -16.35 10.16
CA MET A 172 -5.64 -17.75 10.11
C MET A 172 -6.73 -18.65 10.70
N ASN A 173 -7.25 -18.32 11.87
CA ASN A 173 -8.30 -19.10 12.54
C ASN A 173 -9.59 -19.14 11.71
N GLU A 174 -10.00 -18.01 11.13
CA GLU A 174 -11.19 -17.94 10.28
C GLU A 174 -11.07 -18.82 9.01
N LEU A 175 -9.87 -18.86 8.40
CA LEU A 175 -9.60 -19.70 7.25
C LEU A 175 -9.60 -21.19 7.57
N MET A 176 -8.99 -21.57 8.72
CA MET A 176 -8.96 -22.98 9.18
C MET A 176 -10.37 -23.51 9.44
N LEU A 177 -11.21 -22.72 10.12
CA LEU A 177 -12.60 -23.08 10.38
C LEU A 177 -13.45 -23.27 9.10
N ALA A 178 -13.19 -22.48 8.08
CA ALA A 178 -13.92 -22.57 6.82
C ALA A 178 -13.47 -23.73 5.90
N ASP A 179 -12.31 -24.31 6.14
CA ASP A 179 -11.85 -25.51 5.42
C ASP A 179 -12.43 -26.82 6.02
N ASP A 180 -12.95 -26.76 7.26
CA ASP A 180 -13.54 -27.91 7.98
C ASP A 180 -15.05 -28.08 7.70
N ASP A 181 -15.72 -27.11 7.08
CA ASP A 181 -17.13 -27.10 6.67
C ASP A 181 -17.31 -27.55 5.20
#